data_a5b0ab71d716546f62f3fc14dc557df0
#
_entry.id   a5b0ab71d716546f62f3fc14dc557df0
#
_cell.length_a   1.000
_cell.length_b   1.000
_cell.length_c   1.000
_cell.angle_alpha   90.00
_cell.angle_beta   90.00
_cell.angle_gamma   90.00
#
_symmetry.space_group_name_H-M   'P 1'
#
loop_
_entity.id
_entity.type
_entity.pdbx_description
1 polymer ?
#
loop_
_entity_poly.entity_id
_entity_poly.type
_entity_poly.pdbx_seq_one_letter_code
_entity_poly.pdbx_strand_id
1 'polypeptide(L)'
;MNLRASLANFWDKADRPGVRAFFLSMAALSVALILALYSGAAARLGNLALASATAMSALLVAGWVGVTLVPVLAKRTPLRWIGYRMEYRLTRQGWIYIGGIVLVALAAINTGNNLLFLILACLIASILMSGILSSTTLAGVEMSLQLPEHIFAGQTVRGTVELKNEKQTLPSFSLRVEGTKQKDSTAVLLSTPVYFPYVPRRESVKQSVPLQFAQRGLYKQEAFRIVTRFPFGFLQKARRLDLSTEAVVYPSVEATPEFLEVLPGIQGAIESLSKGRGQDLYALRDYMPTDSARHVHWKASARSGSLMVREFAREDDCQVLLVLDPQYEPAQPTAASAEKDRFEQTVELCAAIAWHFHERGALLEFRSASIEVPLAPATENIFEVLRHLAVVQPFPAHSKRHLLSALAAEPESFRIIVTAQPRGSIPTEIWNSSYVVFAEDFKS
;
A
#
# COMPACT_ATOMS: atom_id res chain seq x y z
N MET A 1 16.47 -4.50 51.54
CA MET A 1 16.51 -4.41 50.06
C MET A 1 17.75 -3.64 49.67
N ASN A 2 18.83 -4.34 49.21
CA ASN A 2 20.21 -3.85 49.19
C ASN A 2 20.44 -2.79 48.09
N LEU A 3 20.45 -1.50 48.46
CA LEU A 3 20.86 -0.37 47.60
C LEU A 3 22.23 -0.59 46.95
N ARG A 4 23.18 -1.27 47.62
CA ARG A 4 24.50 -1.60 47.07
C ARG A 4 24.44 -2.58 45.88
N ALA A 5 23.54 -3.57 45.89
CA ALA A 5 23.38 -4.50 44.78
C ALA A 5 22.70 -3.87 43.56
N SER A 6 21.78 -2.94 43.81
CA SER A 6 21.11 -2.15 42.74
C SER A 6 22.07 -1.17 42.05
N LEU A 7 22.97 -0.54 42.80
CA LEU A 7 24.03 0.34 42.28
C LEU A 7 25.09 -0.44 41.50
N ALA A 8 25.52 -1.62 41.98
CA ALA A 8 26.49 -2.46 41.28
C ALA A 8 25.94 -2.94 39.92
N ASN A 9 24.68 -3.37 39.85
CA ASN A 9 23.98 -3.74 38.58
C ASN A 9 23.75 -2.57 37.62
N PHE A 10 23.64 -1.34 38.16
CA PHE A 10 23.53 -0.13 37.32
C PHE A 10 24.88 0.23 36.68
N TRP A 11 26.01 0.06 37.42
CA TRP A 11 27.35 0.32 36.92
C TRP A 11 27.86 -0.73 35.93
N ASP A 12 27.42 -1.96 36.04
CA ASP A 12 27.80 -3.05 35.11
C ASP A 12 27.04 -2.95 33.76
N LYS A 13 25.85 -2.33 33.75
CA LYS A 13 25.08 -2.01 32.55
C LYS A 13 25.39 -0.64 31.96
N ALA A 14 26.15 0.21 32.60
CA ALA A 14 26.52 1.51 32.13
C ALA A 14 27.58 1.45 31.03
N ASP A 15 27.22 2.00 29.84
CA ASP A 15 28.17 2.15 28.73
C ASP A 15 29.32 3.07 29.15
N ARG A 16 30.45 2.44 29.62
CA ARG A 16 31.63 3.16 30.11
C ARG A 16 32.14 4.26 29.20
N PRO A 17 32.15 4.13 27.84
CA PRO A 17 32.49 5.24 26.95
C PRO A 17 31.48 6.38 26.92
N GLY A 18 30.19 6.09 27.07
CA GLY A 18 29.15 7.13 27.15
C GLY A 18 29.21 7.96 28.42
N VAL A 19 29.45 7.30 29.56
CA VAL A 19 29.65 7.95 30.87
C VAL A 19 30.89 8.84 30.85
N ARG A 20 32.00 8.37 30.27
CA ARG A 20 33.23 9.18 30.10
C ARG A 20 32.98 10.39 29.20
N ALA A 21 32.28 10.25 28.08
CA ALA A 21 31.95 11.36 27.21
C ALA A 21 31.04 12.39 27.91
N PHE A 22 30.11 11.95 28.77
CA PHE A 22 29.26 12.83 29.57
C PHE A 22 30.09 13.66 30.59
N PHE A 23 30.94 13.02 31.38
CA PHE A 23 31.78 13.73 32.33
C PHE A 23 32.78 14.65 31.63
N LEU A 24 33.30 14.26 30.47
CA LEU A 24 34.21 15.07 29.67
C LEU A 24 33.51 16.30 29.08
N SER A 25 32.26 16.17 28.62
CA SER A 25 31.47 17.30 28.16
C SER A 25 31.12 18.26 29.30
N MET A 26 30.78 17.76 30.48
CA MET A 26 30.46 18.54 31.65
C MET A 26 31.70 19.32 32.17
N ALA A 27 32.85 18.64 32.19
CA ALA A 27 34.12 19.29 32.54
C ALA A 27 34.51 20.39 31.53
N ALA A 28 34.41 20.13 30.24
CA ALA A 28 34.72 21.09 29.19
C ALA A 28 33.76 22.32 29.22
N LEU A 29 32.45 22.09 29.45
CA LEU A 29 31.48 23.20 29.63
C LEU A 29 31.75 24.00 30.89
N SER A 30 32.18 23.35 31.98
CA SER A 30 32.60 24.05 33.21
C SER A 30 33.82 24.94 32.96
N VAL A 31 34.81 24.45 32.19
CA VAL A 31 35.97 25.25 31.79
C VAL A 31 35.55 26.42 30.91
N ALA A 32 34.65 26.19 29.93
CA ALA A 32 34.13 27.29 29.10
C ALA A 32 33.40 28.34 29.92
N LEU A 33 32.63 27.95 30.94
CA LEU A 33 31.94 28.85 31.84
C LEU A 33 32.94 29.68 32.67
N ILE A 34 33.96 29.06 33.22
CA ILE A 34 35.03 29.74 33.99
C ILE A 34 35.75 30.78 33.10
N LEU A 35 36.11 30.41 31.86
CA LEU A 35 36.72 31.30 30.90
C LEU A 35 35.80 32.49 30.54
N ALA A 36 34.50 32.26 30.39
CA ALA A 36 33.51 33.30 30.12
C ALA A 36 33.36 34.25 31.30
N LEU A 37 33.31 33.74 32.53
CA LEU A 37 33.28 34.56 33.74
C LEU A 37 34.54 35.40 33.91
N TYR A 38 35.71 34.78 33.63
CA TYR A 38 37.00 35.46 33.68
C TYR A 38 37.11 36.57 32.62
N SER A 39 36.58 36.34 31.41
CA SER A 39 36.47 37.36 30.37
C SER A 39 35.69 38.60 30.84
N GLY A 40 34.55 38.39 31.52
CA GLY A 40 33.76 39.46 32.08
C GLY A 40 34.51 40.25 33.18
N ALA A 41 35.30 39.54 34.01
CA ALA A 41 36.15 40.20 35.04
C ALA A 41 37.31 40.98 34.42
N ALA A 42 37.98 40.45 33.41
CA ALA A 42 39.07 41.10 32.67
C ALA A 42 38.59 42.38 31.94
N ALA A 43 37.38 42.34 31.37
CA ALA A 43 36.74 43.50 30.73
C ALA A 43 36.48 44.64 31.74
N ARG A 44 36.05 44.32 32.97
CA ARG A 44 35.84 45.29 34.02
C ARG A 44 37.14 45.93 34.53
N LEU A 45 38.27 45.21 34.41
CA LEU A 45 39.60 45.71 34.77
C LEU A 45 40.26 46.51 33.63
N GLY A 46 39.54 46.74 32.50
CA GLY A 46 40.01 47.53 31.37
C GLY A 46 40.94 46.77 30.42
N ASN A 47 41.20 45.49 30.62
CA ASN A 47 42.11 44.72 29.77
C ASN A 47 41.32 44.03 28.62
N LEU A 48 41.01 44.83 27.61
CA LEU A 48 40.17 44.36 26.45
C LEU A 48 40.82 43.24 25.65
N ALA A 49 42.15 43.20 25.54
CA ALA A 49 42.84 42.13 24.80
C ALA A 49 42.71 40.79 25.49
N LEU A 50 42.82 40.76 26.82
CA LEU A 50 42.71 39.55 27.63
C LEU A 50 41.24 39.10 27.73
N ALA A 51 40.29 40.02 27.77
CA ALA A 51 38.85 39.75 27.75
C ALA A 51 38.42 39.12 26.42
N SER A 52 38.88 39.63 25.29
CA SER A 52 38.56 39.10 23.97
C SER A 52 39.17 37.72 23.73
N ALA A 53 40.43 37.51 24.14
CA ALA A 53 41.08 36.21 24.01
C ALA A 53 40.42 35.10 24.84
N THR A 54 40.01 35.42 26.06
CA THR A 54 39.32 34.45 26.95
C THR A 54 37.85 34.19 26.50
N ALA A 55 37.16 35.19 25.95
CA ALA A 55 35.86 35.01 25.36
C ALA A 55 35.92 34.09 24.12
N MET A 56 36.90 34.33 23.25
CA MET A 56 37.11 33.52 22.05
C MET A 56 37.43 32.05 22.42
N SER A 57 38.29 31.82 23.41
CA SER A 57 38.63 30.48 23.88
C SER A 57 37.44 29.77 24.52
N ALA A 58 36.58 30.48 25.27
CA ALA A 58 35.32 29.93 25.81
C ALA A 58 34.37 29.47 24.69
N LEU A 59 34.23 30.31 23.65
CA LEU A 59 33.40 30.00 22.47
C LEU A 59 33.95 28.80 21.70
N LEU A 60 35.27 28.69 21.50
CA LEU A 60 35.91 27.55 20.83
C LEU A 60 35.69 26.24 21.58
N VAL A 61 35.86 26.27 22.93
CA VAL A 61 35.60 25.08 23.75
C VAL A 61 34.13 24.68 23.72
N ALA A 62 33.21 25.61 23.84
CA ALA A 62 31.78 25.33 23.78
C ALA A 62 31.36 24.80 22.39
N GLY A 63 31.87 25.38 21.31
CA GLY A 63 31.67 24.95 19.95
C GLY A 63 32.21 23.54 19.69
N TRP A 64 33.43 23.25 20.18
CA TRP A 64 34.02 21.94 20.10
C TRP A 64 33.15 20.86 20.80
N VAL A 65 32.67 21.14 22.01
CA VAL A 65 31.76 20.28 22.75
C VAL A 65 30.47 20.04 21.94
N GLY A 66 29.90 21.10 21.37
CA GLY A 66 28.67 21.03 20.55
C GLY A 66 28.82 20.12 19.31
N VAL A 67 29.95 20.24 18.61
CA VAL A 67 30.18 19.50 17.36
C VAL A 67 30.65 18.06 17.59
N THR A 68 31.48 17.83 18.61
CA THR A 68 32.14 16.52 18.80
C THR A 68 31.49 15.65 19.87
N LEU A 69 31.15 16.21 21.04
CA LEU A 69 30.68 15.45 22.20
C LEU A 69 29.16 15.29 22.23
N VAL A 70 28.42 16.33 21.85
CA VAL A 70 26.94 16.28 21.83
C VAL A 70 26.40 15.21 20.89
N PRO A 71 26.89 15.02 19.65
CA PRO A 71 26.43 13.94 18.77
C PRO A 71 26.76 12.53 19.32
N VAL A 72 27.90 12.40 19.99
CA VAL A 72 28.31 11.12 20.60
C VAL A 72 27.40 10.77 21.79
N LEU A 73 27.10 11.76 22.64
CA LEU A 73 26.17 11.63 23.75
C LEU A 73 24.75 11.35 23.28
N ALA A 74 24.29 12.05 22.26
CA ALA A 74 22.96 11.85 21.67
C ALA A 74 22.77 10.42 21.09
N LYS A 75 23.85 9.82 20.57
CA LYS A 75 23.83 8.45 20.07
C LYS A 75 23.88 7.37 21.17
N ARG A 76 24.38 7.70 22.37
CA ARG A 76 24.72 6.71 23.43
C ARG A 76 23.89 6.82 24.71
N THR A 77 23.08 7.87 24.88
CA THR A 77 22.18 7.98 26.03
C THR A 77 21.04 6.95 25.94
N PRO A 78 20.49 6.46 27.10
CA PRO A 78 19.32 5.57 27.13
C PRO A 78 18.04 6.21 26.57
N LEU A 79 18.09 7.45 26.14
CA LEU A 79 17.18 8.07 25.18
C LEU A 79 17.16 7.33 23.81
N ARG A 80 17.73 6.09 23.74
CA ARG A 80 17.70 5.22 22.56
C ARG A 80 16.28 4.97 22.04
N TRP A 81 15.29 4.98 22.89
CA TRP A 81 13.89 4.89 22.46
C TRP A 81 13.35 6.21 21.86
N ILE A 82 13.99 7.37 22.16
CA ILE A 82 13.78 8.65 21.46
C ILE A 82 14.63 8.72 20.18
N GLY A 83 15.70 7.94 20.10
CA GLY A 83 16.66 7.87 19.00
C GLY A 83 16.24 6.98 17.82
N TYR A 84 14.98 6.54 17.71
CA TYR A 84 14.46 5.97 16.48
C TYR A 84 14.70 6.96 15.34
N ARG A 85 15.36 6.53 14.28
CA ARG A 85 15.67 7.25 13.02
C ARG A 85 14.69 8.41 12.77
N MET A 86 14.82 9.48 13.57
CA MET A 86 14.02 10.68 13.42
C MET A 86 14.71 11.55 12.38
N GLU A 87 13.99 11.82 11.31
CA GLU A 87 14.42 12.78 10.31
C GLU A 87 14.01 14.17 10.79
N TYR A 88 14.94 15.10 10.73
CA TYR A 88 14.73 16.50 11.09
C TYR A 88 14.80 17.36 9.84
N ARG A 89 13.82 18.19 9.64
CA ARG A 89 13.83 19.21 8.59
C ARG A 89 13.41 20.55 9.18
N LEU A 90 14.22 21.57 8.95
CA LEU A 90 13.85 22.93 9.28
C LEU A 90 12.81 23.43 8.27
N THR A 91 11.72 23.98 8.74
CA THR A 91 10.67 24.54 7.89
C THR A 91 11.07 25.93 7.38
N ARG A 92 10.38 26.46 6.38
CA ARG A 92 10.57 27.85 5.94
C ARG A 92 10.34 28.84 7.08
N GLN A 93 9.32 28.58 7.92
CA GLN A 93 9.03 29.40 9.13
C GLN A 93 10.17 29.32 10.16
N GLY A 94 10.77 28.11 10.30
CA GLY A 94 11.93 27.93 11.17
C GLY A 94 13.15 28.73 10.72
N TRP A 95 13.42 28.84 9.44
CA TRP A 95 14.50 29.67 8.90
C TRP A 95 14.26 31.15 9.14
N ILE A 96 13.04 31.65 8.94
CA ILE A 96 12.66 33.02 9.23
C ILE A 96 12.83 33.31 10.73
N TYR A 97 12.41 32.35 11.57
CA TYR A 97 12.54 32.47 13.02
C TYR A 97 14.02 32.56 13.50
N ILE A 98 14.88 31.70 12.93
CA ILE A 98 16.33 31.76 13.20
C ILE A 98 16.92 33.08 12.73
N GLY A 99 16.52 33.58 11.58
CA GLY A 99 16.92 34.92 11.11
C GLY A 99 16.53 36.03 12.08
N GLY A 100 15.32 35.95 12.65
CA GLY A 100 14.86 36.87 13.71
C GLY A 100 15.71 36.79 14.98
N ILE A 101 16.07 35.57 15.42
CA ILE A 101 16.97 35.34 16.55
C ILE A 101 18.32 36.02 16.31
N VAL A 102 18.92 35.85 15.13
CA VAL A 102 20.20 36.47 14.78
C VAL A 102 20.11 38.01 14.80
N LEU A 103 19.02 38.53 14.23
CA LEU A 103 18.79 39.98 14.22
C LEU A 103 18.67 40.58 15.64
N VAL A 104 17.87 39.91 16.51
CA VAL A 104 17.74 40.34 17.92
C VAL A 104 19.07 40.17 18.65
N ALA A 105 19.85 39.13 18.39
CA ALA A 105 21.16 38.93 18.98
C ALA A 105 22.14 40.06 18.62
N LEU A 106 22.20 40.45 17.35
CA LEU A 106 23.03 41.55 16.88
C LEU A 106 22.61 42.88 17.52
N ALA A 107 21.30 43.14 17.62
CA ALA A 107 20.77 44.31 18.27
C ALA A 107 21.10 44.31 19.77
N ALA A 108 20.98 43.17 20.45
CA ALA A 108 21.30 43.03 21.88
C ALA A 108 22.79 43.33 22.18
N ILE A 109 23.68 42.77 21.34
CA ILE A 109 25.12 42.98 21.46
C ILE A 109 25.48 44.43 21.18
N ASN A 110 24.90 45.06 20.16
CA ASN A 110 25.21 46.42 19.77
C ASN A 110 24.71 47.47 20.79
N THR A 111 23.53 47.21 21.41
CA THR A 111 22.92 48.16 22.33
C THR A 111 23.27 47.90 23.81
N GLY A 112 23.73 46.68 24.14
CA GLY A 112 23.97 46.26 25.53
C GLY A 112 22.71 46.22 26.40
N ASN A 113 21.51 46.21 25.77
CA ASN A 113 20.25 46.31 26.50
C ASN A 113 19.83 44.92 27.06
N ASN A 114 19.70 44.86 28.41
CA ASN A 114 19.33 43.62 29.11
C ASN A 114 17.97 43.05 28.68
N LEU A 115 17.01 43.90 28.27
CA LEU A 115 15.71 43.48 27.78
C LEU A 115 15.83 42.68 26.47
N LEU A 116 16.71 43.13 25.56
CA LEU A 116 16.95 42.38 24.30
C LEU A 116 17.61 41.03 24.57
N PHE A 117 18.52 40.92 25.54
CA PHE A 117 19.08 39.62 25.95
C PHE A 117 18.01 38.70 26.56
N LEU A 118 17.06 39.23 27.33
CA LEU A 118 15.94 38.46 27.86
C LEU A 118 15.06 37.95 26.74
N ILE A 119 14.69 38.78 25.74
CA ILE A 119 13.94 38.41 24.58
C ILE A 119 14.68 37.33 23.79
N LEU A 120 15.98 37.50 23.56
CA LEU A 120 16.83 36.51 22.87
C LEU A 120 16.81 35.16 23.59
N ALA A 121 16.94 35.15 24.91
CA ALA A 121 16.89 33.94 25.72
C ALA A 121 15.53 33.23 25.58
N CYS A 122 14.41 33.95 25.59
CA CYS A 122 13.08 33.40 25.37
C CYS A 122 12.91 32.81 23.95
N LEU A 123 13.45 33.50 22.94
CA LEU A 123 13.40 32.99 21.55
C LEU A 123 14.21 31.70 21.40
N ILE A 124 15.40 31.62 21.97
CA ILE A 124 16.23 30.38 21.96
C ILE A 124 15.53 29.27 22.75
N ALA A 125 15.01 29.58 23.93
CA ALA A 125 14.29 28.62 24.76
C ALA A 125 13.07 28.01 24.02
N SER A 126 12.35 28.80 23.23
CA SER A 126 11.19 28.33 22.47
C SER A 126 11.58 27.33 21.37
N ILE A 127 12.71 27.53 20.68
CA ILE A 127 13.21 26.57 19.69
C ILE A 127 13.65 25.24 20.33
N LEU A 128 14.34 25.32 21.47
CA LEU A 128 14.75 24.15 22.24
C LEU A 128 13.52 23.37 22.76
N MET A 129 12.55 24.08 23.33
CA MET A 129 11.29 23.50 23.79
C MET A 129 10.53 22.85 22.64
N SER A 130 10.46 23.51 21.48
CA SER A 130 9.86 22.93 20.26
C SER A 130 10.54 21.62 19.86
N GLY A 131 11.86 21.57 19.95
CA GLY A 131 12.64 20.37 19.69
C GLY A 131 12.30 19.22 20.63
N ILE A 132 12.15 19.48 21.92
CA ILE A 132 11.80 18.44 22.93
C ILE A 132 10.36 18.00 22.76
N LEU A 133 9.40 18.91 22.70
CA LEU A 133 7.97 18.62 22.58
C LEU A 133 7.64 17.83 21.29
N SER A 134 8.26 18.17 20.16
CA SER A 134 8.04 17.41 18.93
C SER A 134 8.58 15.98 19.00
N SER A 135 9.69 15.76 19.74
CA SER A 135 10.22 14.39 19.95
C SER A 135 9.31 13.57 20.85
N THR A 136 8.84 14.16 21.95
CA THR A 136 7.91 13.47 22.88
C THR A 136 6.56 13.19 22.24
N THR A 137 6.11 14.03 21.32
CA THR A 137 4.86 13.82 20.56
C THR A 137 4.95 12.59 19.64
N LEU A 138 6.09 12.36 18.99
CA LEU A 138 6.31 11.21 18.09
C LEU A 138 6.65 9.91 18.82
N ALA A 139 7.18 10.02 20.05
CA ALA A 139 7.58 8.86 20.83
C ALA A 139 6.35 8.05 21.27
N GLY A 140 6.47 6.70 21.29
CA GLY A 140 5.42 5.80 21.80
C GLY A 140 4.10 5.86 21.04
N VAL A 141 4.13 6.22 19.77
CA VAL A 141 2.96 6.13 18.86
C VAL A 141 3.14 4.93 17.95
N GLU A 142 2.16 4.05 17.96
CA GLU A 142 2.07 2.90 17.06
C GLU A 142 0.98 3.15 16.01
N MET A 143 1.12 2.50 14.88
CA MET A 143 0.20 2.61 13.77
C MET A 143 -0.22 1.22 13.30
N SER A 144 -1.51 1.07 12.98
CA SER A 144 -2.02 -0.03 12.19
C SER A 144 -2.82 0.50 11.00
N LEU A 145 -2.77 -0.23 9.89
CA LEU A 145 -3.57 0.03 8.69
C LEU A 145 -4.46 -1.18 8.44
N GLN A 146 -5.76 -0.96 8.44
CA GLN A 146 -6.76 -1.97 8.11
C GLN A 146 -7.32 -1.66 6.74
N LEU A 147 -7.22 -2.63 5.84
CA LEU A 147 -7.75 -2.56 4.48
C LEU A 147 -8.95 -3.50 4.35
N PRO A 148 -9.90 -3.23 3.45
CA PRO A 148 -10.93 -4.19 3.11
C PRO A 148 -10.31 -5.48 2.58
N GLU A 149 -11.01 -6.59 2.74
CA GLU A 149 -10.56 -7.91 2.29
C GLU A 149 -10.51 -7.99 0.75
N HIS A 150 -11.45 -7.33 0.09
CA HIS A 150 -11.56 -7.30 -1.36
C HIS A 150 -11.46 -5.88 -1.89
N ILE A 151 -10.48 -5.64 -2.76
CA ILE A 151 -10.18 -4.34 -3.36
C ILE A 151 -10.15 -4.51 -4.87
N PHE A 152 -10.95 -3.72 -5.58
CA PHE A 152 -11.01 -3.73 -7.04
C PHE A 152 -10.35 -2.48 -7.63
N ALA A 153 -9.68 -2.62 -8.76
CA ALA A 153 -9.10 -1.50 -9.49
C ALA A 153 -10.19 -0.52 -9.95
N GLY A 154 -9.87 0.76 -9.96
CA GLY A 154 -10.82 1.82 -10.32
C GLY A 154 -11.76 2.24 -9.20
N GLN A 155 -12.10 1.36 -8.27
CA GLN A 155 -13.06 1.64 -7.20
C GLN A 155 -12.40 2.36 -6.01
N THR A 156 -13.17 3.24 -5.37
CA THR A 156 -12.74 3.89 -4.12
C THR A 156 -13.16 3.04 -2.93
N VAL A 157 -12.18 2.53 -2.20
CA VAL A 157 -12.39 1.74 -0.97
C VAL A 157 -12.01 2.55 0.26
N ARG A 158 -12.58 2.21 1.41
CA ARG A 158 -12.27 2.88 2.67
C ARG A 158 -11.30 2.03 3.48
N GLY A 159 -10.05 2.51 3.61
CA GLY A 159 -9.10 1.99 4.59
C GLY A 159 -9.26 2.68 5.93
N THR A 160 -8.84 2.04 7.02
CA THR A 160 -8.83 2.62 8.35
C THR A 160 -7.40 2.68 8.87
N VAL A 161 -6.92 3.90 9.13
CA VAL A 161 -5.65 4.15 9.80
C VAL A 161 -5.94 4.33 11.29
N GLU A 162 -5.31 3.54 12.12
CA GLU A 162 -5.40 3.63 13.57
C GLU A 162 -4.05 4.05 14.14
N LEU A 163 -4.03 5.11 14.95
CA LEU A 163 -2.88 5.50 15.75
C LEU A 163 -3.15 5.24 17.23
N LYS A 164 -2.30 4.43 17.84
CA LYS A 164 -2.33 4.12 19.26
C LYS A 164 -1.20 4.85 19.98
N ASN A 165 -1.54 5.56 21.04
CA ASN A 165 -0.58 6.24 21.89
C ASN A 165 -0.30 5.41 23.14
N GLU A 166 0.87 4.79 23.24
CA GLU A 166 1.27 3.95 24.36
C GLU A 166 1.82 4.75 25.57
N LYS A 167 1.96 6.07 25.43
CA LYS A 167 2.49 6.91 26.50
C LYS A 167 1.55 6.96 27.69
N GLN A 168 2.15 6.89 28.88
CA GLN A 168 1.37 6.88 30.13
C GLN A 168 0.94 8.29 30.56
N THR A 169 1.70 9.32 30.20
CA THR A 169 1.54 10.67 30.76
C THR A 169 1.16 11.72 29.74
N LEU A 170 1.66 11.63 28.50
CA LEU A 170 1.52 12.69 27.51
C LEU A 170 0.69 12.27 26.30
N PRO A 171 -0.27 13.10 25.87
CA PRO A 171 -0.93 12.92 24.58
C PRO A 171 0.01 13.25 23.42
N SER A 172 -0.41 12.93 22.21
CA SER A 172 0.26 13.30 20.97
C SER A 172 -0.57 14.32 20.20
N PHE A 173 0.10 15.30 19.59
CA PHE A 173 -0.56 16.39 18.88
C PHE A 173 -0.07 16.50 17.44
N SER A 174 -0.99 16.88 16.55
CA SER A 174 -0.67 17.26 15.16
C SER A 174 0.20 16.22 14.44
N LEU A 175 -0.25 14.97 14.44
CA LEU A 175 0.40 13.87 13.75
C LEU A 175 -0.14 13.75 12.32
N ARG A 176 0.76 13.53 11.37
CA ARG A 176 0.43 13.24 9.98
C ARG A 176 1.09 11.92 9.59
N VAL A 177 0.29 11.01 9.06
CA VAL A 177 0.75 9.72 8.54
C VAL A 177 0.89 9.81 7.04
N GLU A 178 2.03 9.39 6.52
CA GLU A 178 2.37 9.40 5.09
C GLU A 178 2.93 8.04 4.70
N GLY A 179 2.56 7.54 3.50
CA GLY A 179 3.22 6.38 2.90
C GLY A 179 4.64 6.74 2.44
N THR A 180 5.59 5.86 2.62
CA THR A 180 6.95 6.06 2.14
C THR A 180 7.07 5.52 0.71
N LYS A 181 7.51 6.35 -0.24
CA LYS A 181 7.82 5.89 -1.60
C LYS A 181 9.02 4.94 -1.55
N GLN A 182 8.85 3.75 -2.11
CA GLN A 182 9.91 2.78 -2.27
C GLN A 182 10.55 2.97 -3.65
N LYS A 183 11.87 2.74 -3.76
CA LYS A 183 12.60 2.96 -5.02
C LYS A 183 12.09 2.12 -6.19
N ASP A 184 11.57 0.92 -5.90
CA ASP A 184 11.18 -0.07 -6.91
C ASP A 184 9.66 -0.23 -7.07
N SER A 185 8.85 0.52 -6.30
CA SER A 185 7.38 0.43 -6.34
C SER A 185 6.79 1.74 -6.83
N THR A 186 6.08 1.67 -7.94
CA THR A 186 5.36 2.80 -8.54
C THR A 186 4.11 3.18 -7.74
N ALA A 187 3.64 2.28 -6.86
CA ALA A 187 2.37 2.40 -6.17
C ALA A 187 2.55 2.48 -4.65
N VAL A 188 2.04 3.54 -4.06
CA VAL A 188 2.00 3.78 -2.61
C VAL A 188 0.60 3.46 -2.12
N LEU A 189 0.46 2.58 -1.11
CA LEU A 189 -0.85 2.24 -0.52
C LEU A 189 -1.56 3.47 0.04
N LEU A 190 -0.83 4.35 0.72
CA LEU A 190 -1.36 5.59 1.28
C LEU A 190 -0.86 6.78 0.46
N SER A 191 -1.59 7.16 -0.58
CA SER A 191 -1.23 8.27 -1.47
C SER A 191 -1.46 9.64 -0.84
N THR A 192 -2.49 9.77 0.00
CA THR A 192 -2.87 11.00 0.68
C THR A 192 -2.45 10.96 2.15
N PRO A 193 -1.82 12.04 2.68
CA PRO A 193 -1.48 12.10 4.10
C PRO A 193 -2.70 12.13 4.98
N VAL A 194 -2.71 11.36 6.07
CA VAL A 194 -3.79 11.30 7.05
C VAL A 194 -3.41 12.13 8.27
N TYR A 195 -4.27 13.06 8.66
CA TYR A 195 -3.99 14.00 9.74
C TYR A 195 -4.76 13.66 11.00
N PHE A 196 -4.06 13.54 12.12
CA PHE A 196 -4.58 13.32 13.45
C PHE A 196 -4.27 14.55 14.31
N PRO A 197 -5.25 15.39 14.63
CA PRO A 197 -5.03 16.59 15.43
C PRO A 197 -4.63 16.26 16.86
N TYR A 198 -5.20 15.21 17.44
CA TYR A 198 -5.00 14.81 18.81
C TYR A 198 -5.14 13.29 18.98
N VAL A 199 -4.21 12.68 19.70
CA VAL A 199 -4.28 11.28 20.10
C VAL A 199 -4.11 11.20 21.61
N PRO A 200 -5.15 10.83 22.38
CA PRO A 200 -5.11 10.78 23.84
C PRO A 200 -4.04 9.80 24.35
N ARG A 201 -3.68 9.93 25.61
CA ARG A 201 -2.79 8.98 26.28
C ARG A 201 -3.47 7.61 26.45
N ARG A 202 -2.74 6.52 26.18
CA ARG A 202 -3.24 5.13 26.33
C ARG A 202 -4.48 4.79 25.49
N GLU A 203 -4.82 5.61 24.54
CA GLU A 203 -5.96 5.40 23.67
C GLU A 203 -5.52 5.29 22.21
N SER A 204 -6.44 4.80 21.39
CA SER A 204 -6.30 4.77 19.93
C SER A 204 -7.33 5.66 19.27
N VAL A 205 -6.93 6.29 18.17
CA VAL A 205 -7.80 7.09 17.31
C VAL A 205 -7.81 6.48 15.93
N LYS A 206 -8.99 6.21 15.41
CA LYS A 206 -9.21 5.64 14.07
C LYS A 206 -9.67 6.74 13.12
N GLN A 207 -9.13 6.72 11.91
CA GLN A 207 -9.55 7.61 10.85
C GLN A 207 -9.74 6.84 9.56
N SER A 208 -10.91 6.98 8.96
CA SER A 208 -11.23 6.39 7.66
C SER A 208 -10.65 7.25 6.54
N VAL A 209 -10.00 6.59 5.57
CA VAL A 209 -9.32 7.25 4.46
C VAL A 209 -9.79 6.62 3.15
N PRO A 210 -10.22 7.42 2.18
CA PRO A 210 -10.50 6.91 0.84
C PRO A 210 -9.19 6.52 0.15
N LEU A 211 -9.12 5.29 -0.33
CA LEU A 211 -8.02 4.75 -1.11
C LEU A 211 -8.54 4.38 -2.49
N GLN A 212 -7.80 4.73 -3.52
CA GLN A 212 -8.11 4.37 -4.89
C GLN A 212 -6.85 3.80 -5.56
N PHE A 213 -7.02 2.65 -6.17
CA PHE A 213 -5.97 1.95 -6.89
C PHE A 213 -6.34 1.94 -8.38
N ALA A 214 -5.51 2.58 -9.20
CA ALA A 214 -5.80 2.71 -10.62
C ALA A 214 -5.59 1.40 -11.41
N GLN A 215 -4.73 0.52 -10.94
CA GLN A 215 -4.36 -0.72 -11.62
C GLN A 215 -4.46 -1.90 -10.67
N ARG A 216 -4.76 -3.08 -11.21
CA ARG A 216 -4.68 -4.34 -10.47
C ARG A 216 -3.24 -4.67 -10.09
N GLY A 217 -3.05 -5.52 -9.11
CA GLY A 217 -1.72 -6.00 -8.74
C GLY A 217 -1.50 -6.21 -7.25
N LEU A 218 -0.28 -6.60 -6.92
CA LEU A 218 0.17 -6.69 -5.53
C LEU A 218 0.82 -5.38 -5.12
N TYR A 219 0.17 -4.67 -4.21
CA TYR A 219 0.67 -3.44 -3.61
C TYR A 219 1.33 -3.77 -2.28
N LYS A 220 2.61 -3.41 -2.16
CA LYS A 220 3.39 -3.66 -0.96
C LYS A 220 3.94 -2.35 -0.42
N GLN A 221 3.67 -2.07 0.85
CA GLN A 221 4.18 -0.93 1.57
C GLN A 221 4.99 -1.41 2.77
N GLU A 222 6.30 -1.20 2.76
CA GLU A 222 7.19 -1.69 3.83
C GLU A 222 7.31 -0.73 5.01
N ALA A 223 7.04 0.55 4.78
CA ALA A 223 7.18 1.54 5.83
C ALA A 223 6.24 2.72 5.64
N PHE A 224 5.86 3.30 6.77
CA PHE A 224 5.11 4.54 6.86
C PHE A 224 5.94 5.57 7.60
N ARG A 225 5.59 6.85 7.47
CA ARG A 225 6.19 7.94 8.20
C ARG A 225 5.13 8.67 9.01
N ILE A 226 5.38 8.84 10.31
CA ILE A 226 4.61 9.76 11.14
C ILE A 226 5.39 11.06 11.24
N VAL A 227 4.75 12.13 10.86
CA VAL A 227 5.35 13.48 10.78
C VAL A 227 4.62 14.41 11.74
N THR A 228 5.36 15.26 12.45
CA THR A 228 4.78 16.34 13.25
C THR A 228 5.51 17.65 13.02
N ARG A 229 4.78 18.76 13.16
CA ARG A 229 5.32 20.13 13.20
C ARG A 229 5.00 20.83 14.51
N PHE A 230 4.47 20.10 15.48
CA PHE A 230 4.10 20.62 16.80
C PHE A 230 5.35 21.02 17.60
N PRO A 231 5.29 22.10 18.44
CA PRO A 231 4.14 23.00 18.65
C PRO A 231 4.10 24.21 17.69
N PHE A 232 5.23 24.80 17.32
CA PHE A 232 5.30 26.11 16.64
C PHE A 232 5.52 26.02 15.12
N GLY A 233 5.70 24.81 14.61
CA GLY A 233 5.95 24.63 13.18
C GLY A 233 7.37 24.96 12.70
N PHE A 234 8.31 25.31 13.58
CA PHE A 234 9.68 25.63 13.22
C PHE A 234 10.46 24.41 12.70
N LEU A 235 10.21 23.26 13.32
CA LEU A 235 10.85 21.98 13.00
C LEU A 235 9.80 20.99 12.56
N GLN A 236 10.07 20.35 11.43
CA GLN A 236 9.34 19.16 11.03
C GLN A 236 10.17 17.94 11.45
N LYS A 237 9.56 17.08 12.25
CA LYS A 237 10.15 15.80 12.63
C LYS A 237 9.33 14.67 12.03
N ALA A 238 10.03 13.65 11.54
CA ALA A 238 9.42 12.45 11.04
C ALA A 238 10.04 11.22 11.70
N ARG A 239 9.20 10.26 12.03
CA ARG A 239 9.60 8.93 12.50
C ARG A 239 9.15 7.92 11.48
N ARG A 240 10.08 7.08 11.01
CA ARG A 240 9.78 5.93 10.16
C ARG A 240 9.25 4.79 11.03
N LEU A 241 8.18 4.18 10.58
CA LEU A 241 7.60 2.96 11.12
C LEU A 241 7.77 1.87 10.08
N ASP A 242 8.49 0.83 10.42
CA ASP A 242 8.64 -0.36 9.59
C ASP A 242 7.42 -1.25 9.84
N LEU A 243 6.39 -1.06 9.03
CA LEU A 243 5.13 -1.79 9.03
C LEU A 243 4.89 -2.30 7.61
N SER A 244 5.11 -3.59 7.41
CA SER A 244 4.85 -4.22 6.12
C SER A 244 3.35 -4.50 5.99
N THR A 245 2.73 -3.89 4.99
CA THR A 245 1.33 -4.11 4.64
C THR A 245 1.26 -4.45 3.17
N GLU A 246 0.52 -5.51 2.86
CA GLU A 246 0.30 -5.96 1.49
C GLU A 246 -1.20 -5.89 1.17
N ALA A 247 -1.53 -5.47 -0.04
CA ALA A 247 -2.88 -5.46 -0.57
C ALA A 247 -2.89 -6.06 -1.96
N VAL A 248 -3.77 -7.01 -2.18
CA VAL A 248 -4.07 -7.55 -3.51
C VAL A 248 -5.22 -6.73 -4.07
N VAL A 249 -4.96 -6.05 -5.20
CA VAL A 249 -5.97 -5.28 -5.92
C VAL A 249 -6.42 -6.12 -7.11
N TYR A 250 -7.67 -6.54 -7.10
CA TYR A 250 -8.29 -7.30 -8.16
C TYR A 250 -8.52 -6.44 -9.41
N PRO A 251 -8.58 -7.02 -10.61
CA PRO A 251 -9.01 -6.29 -11.79
C PRO A 251 -10.43 -5.77 -11.62
N SER A 252 -10.80 -4.76 -12.41
CA SER A 252 -12.19 -4.29 -12.45
C SER A 252 -13.10 -5.41 -12.91
N VAL A 253 -14.26 -5.52 -12.26
CA VAL A 253 -15.33 -6.47 -12.63
C VAL A 253 -16.56 -5.73 -13.17
N GLU A 254 -16.44 -4.41 -13.36
CA GLU A 254 -17.52 -3.62 -13.93
C GLU A 254 -17.77 -4.03 -15.38
N ALA A 255 -19.04 -4.00 -15.78
CA ALA A 255 -19.43 -4.32 -17.14
C ALA A 255 -18.89 -3.26 -18.12
N THR A 256 -17.81 -3.59 -18.81
CA THR A 256 -17.26 -2.73 -19.88
C THR A 256 -18.11 -2.86 -21.14
N PRO A 257 -18.04 -1.90 -22.08
CA PRO A 257 -18.71 -2.01 -23.37
C PRO A 257 -18.37 -3.30 -24.10
N GLU A 258 -17.11 -3.72 -24.05
CA GLU A 258 -16.60 -4.95 -24.65
C GLU A 258 -17.26 -6.19 -24.04
N PHE A 259 -17.42 -6.22 -22.71
CA PHE A 259 -18.13 -7.30 -22.03
C PHE A 259 -19.59 -7.41 -22.49
N LEU A 260 -20.27 -6.27 -22.62
CA LEU A 260 -21.67 -6.25 -23.08
C LEU A 260 -21.84 -6.71 -24.53
N GLU A 261 -20.83 -6.48 -25.37
CA GLU A 261 -20.81 -6.95 -26.75
C GLU A 261 -20.61 -8.49 -26.85
N VAL A 262 -19.74 -9.05 -26.01
CA VAL A 262 -19.41 -10.48 -26.00
C VAL A 262 -20.47 -11.33 -25.29
N LEU A 263 -21.14 -10.80 -24.30
CA LEU A 263 -22.07 -11.54 -23.43
C LEU A 263 -23.21 -12.28 -24.20
N PRO A 264 -23.89 -11.68 -25.19
CA PRO A 264 -24.93 -12.39 -25.95
C PRO A 264 -24.39 -13.59 -26.71
N GLY A 265 -23.17 -13.48 -27.23
CA GLY A 265 -22.48 -14.58 -27.92
C GLY A 265 -22.15 -15.75 -26.98
N ILE A 266 -21.66 -15.46 -25.79
CA ILE A 266 -21.39 -16.47 -24.75
C ILE A 266 -22.70 -17.17 -24.36
N GLN A 267 -23.76 -16.43 -24.11
CA GLN A 267 -25.07 -16.98 -23.74
C GLN A 267 -25.64 -17.86 -24.85
N GLY A 268 -25.60 -17.41 -26.09
CA GLY A 268 -26.04 -18.20 -27.25
C GLY A 268 -25.25 -19.49 -27.46
N ALA A 269 -23.93 -19.44 -27.22
CA ALA A 269 -23.08 -20.61 -27.29
C ALA A 269 -23.40 -21.61 -26.17
N ILE A 270 -23.60 -21.19 -24.95
CA ILE A 270 -24.04 -22.02 -23.82
C ILE A 270 -25.41 -22.65 -24.15
N GLU A 271 -26.34 -21.86 -24.66
CA GLU A 271 -27.67 -22.34 -25.04
C GLU A 271 -27.63 -23.40 -26.13
N SER A 272 -26.78 -23.24 -27.14
CA SER A 272 -26.63 -24.20 -28.23
C SER A 272 -26.12 -25.56 -27.76
N LEU A 273 -25.21 -25.54 -26.77
CA LEU A 273 -24.61 -26.77 -26.23
C LEU A 273 -25.49 -27.45 -25.18
N SER A 274 -26.32 -26.73 -24.46
CA SER A 274 -27.26 -27.31 -23.48
C SER A 274 -28.54 -27.88 -24.14
N LYS A 275 -28.83 -27.52 -25.37
CA LYS A 275 -29.93 -28.14 -26.15
C LYS A 275 -29.61 -29.59 -26.42
N GLY A 276 -30.16 -30.49 -25.61
CA GLY A 276 -30.13 -31.95 -25.83
C GLY A 276 -29.45 -32.79 -24.75
N ARG A 277 -28.94 -32.22 -23.68
CA ARG A 277 -28.26 -32.97 -22.60
C ARG A 277 -29.09 -33.17 -21.31
N GLY A 278 -30.24 -32.50 -21.15
CA GLY A 278 -31.12 -32.71 -19.99
C GLY A 278 -31.84 -34.05 -20.02
N GLN A 279 -31.92 -34.76 -18.90
CA GLN A 279 -32.66 -36.02 -18.76
C GLN A 279 -34.06 -35.84 -18.17
N ASP A 280 -34.34 -34.70 -17.54
CA ASP A 280 -35.62 -34.43 -16.91
C ASP A 280 -36.64 -33.82 -17.87
N LEU A 281 -37.86 -34.39 -17.82
CA LEU A 281 -38.98 -33.98 -18.65
C LEU A 281 -39.52 -32.62 -18.17
N TYR A 282 -39.30 -31.57 -18.95
CA TYR A 282 -39.81 -30.23 -18.66
C TYR A 282 -41.27 -30.04 -19.10
N ALA A 283 -41.57 -30.39 -20.36
CA ALA A 283 -42.89 -30.20 -20.93
C ALA A 283 -43.16 -31.22 -22.02
N LEU A 284 -44.43 -31.38 -22.37
CA LEU A 284 -44.87 -32.09 -23.58
C LEU A 284 -45.43 -30.99 -24.53
N ARG A 285 -44.87 -30.92 -25.73
CA ARG A 285 -45.37 -30.06 -26.81
C ARG A 285 -45.74 -30.85 -28.05
N ASP A 286 -46.47 -30.24 -28.94
CA ASP A 286 -46.82 -30.85 -30.22
C ASP A 286 -45.54 -31.11 -31.07
N TYR A 287 -45.54 -32.23 -31.77
CA TYR A 287 -44.45 -32.63 -32.66
C TYR A 287 -44.33 -31.69 -33.86
N MET A 288 -43.12 -31.25 -34.14
CA MET A 288 -42.77 -30.54 -35.36
C MET A 288 -41.94 -31.43 -36.30
N PRO A 289 -42.01 -31.26 -37.65
CA PRO A 289 -41.25 -32.09 -38.59
C PRO A 289 -39.72 -32.07 -38.40
N THR A 290 -39.20 -31.09 -37.67
CA THR A 290 -37.80 -30.94 -37.32
C THR A 290 -37.39 -31.75 -36.09
N ASP A 291 -38.35 -32.32 -35.35
CA ASP A 291 -38.07 -33.05 -34.12
C ASP A 291 -37.67 -34.50 -34.38
N SER A 292 -36.75 -35.01 -33.58
CA SER A 292 -36.35 -36.41 -33.66
C SER A 292 -37.45 -37.32 -33.11
N ALA A 293 -37.80 -38.33 -33.87
CA ALA A 293 -38.81 -39.36 -33.49
C ALA A 293 -38.44 -40.07 -32.15
N ARG A 294 -37.19 -40.06 -31.74
CA ARG A 294 -36.74 -40.64 -30.48
C ARG A 294 -37.28 -39.92 -29.23
N HIS A 295 -37.65 -38.65 -29.37
CA HIS A 295 -38.16 -37.83 -28.28
C HIS A 295 -39.71 -37.86 -28.20
N VAL A 296 -40.39 -38.60 -29.06
CA VAL A 296 -41.85 -38.73 -29.05
C VAL A 296 -42.29 -39.45 -27.77
N HIS A 297 -43.22 -38.83 -27.03
CA HIS A 297 -43.82 -39.41 -25.84
C HIS A 297 -45.05 -40.21 -26.20
N TRP A 298 -44.88 -41.44 -26.63
CA TRP A 298 -45.94 -42.30 -27.16
C TRP A 298 -47.19 -42.40 -26.26
N LYS A 299 -46.99 -42.41 -24.91
CA LYS A 299 -48.11 -42.51 -23.97
C LYS A 299 -48.95 -41.23 -23.93
N ALA A 300 -48.35 -40.06 -24.05
CA ALA A 300 -49.08 -38.80 -24.13
C ALA A 300 -49.73 -38.63 -25.50
N SER A 301 -49.01 -38.94 -26.58
CA SER A 301 -49.54 -38.89 -27.93
C SER A 301 -50.78 -39.77 -28.11
N ALA A 302 -50.80 -40.96 -27.51
CA ALA A 302 -51.95 -41.83 -27.55
C ALA A 302 -53.18 -41.33 -26.77
N ARG A 303 -52.98 -40.43 -25.80
CA ARG A 303 -54.07 -39.82 -25.02
C ARG A 303 -54.59 -38.51 -25.65
N SER A 304 -53.70 -37.72 -26.26
CA SER A 304 -54.06 -36.41 -26.85
C SER A 304 -54.58 -36.55 -28.28
N GLY A 305 -54.31 -37.66 -28.96
CA GLY A 305 -54.65 -37.83 -30.37
C GLY A 305 -53.72 -37.09 -31.34
N SER A 306 -52.70 -36.36 -30.84
CA SER A 306 -51.65 -35.68 -31.60
C SER A 306 -50.27 -36.20 -31.14
N LEU A 307 -49.28 -36.14 -32.04
CA LEU A 307 -47.91 -36.55 -31.69
C LEU A 307 -47.33 -35.51 -30.72
N MET A 308 -46.93 -35.96 -29.51
CA MET A 308 -46.34 -35.15 -28.48
C MET A 308 -44.85 -35.49 -28.31
N VAL A 309 -44.01 -34.44 -28.20
CA VAL A 309 -42.57 -34.57 -27.99
C VAL A 309 -42.22 -34.19 -26.55
N ARG A 310 -41.29 -34.92 -25.97
CA ARG A 310 -40.69 -34.60 -24.68
C ARG A 310 -39.73 -33.42 -24.86
N GLU A 311 -39.99 -32.36 -24.17
CA GLU A 311 -39.07 -31.28 -23.98
C GLU A 311 -38.40 -31.50 -22.62
N PHE A 312 -37.06 -31.63 -22.64
CA PHE A 312 -36.29 -31.89 -21.43
C PHE A 312 -35.93 -30.60 -20.75
N ALA A 313 -36.02 -30.61 -19.40
CA ALA A 313 -35.55 -29.47 -18.58
C ALA A 313 -34.05 -29.28 -18.78
N ARG A 314 -33.61 -28.04 -18.72
CA ARG A 314 -32.22 -27.76 -18.48
C ARG A 314 -31.89 -28.21 -17.05
N GLU A 315 -30.87 -29.02 -16.86
CA GLU A 315 -30.17 -29.00 -15.58
C GLU A 315 -29.57 -27.61 -15.41
N ASP A 316 -30.00 -26.90 -14.39
CA ASP A 316 -29.62 -25.51 -14.14
C ASP A 316 -28.14 -25.31 -13.72
N ASP A 317 -27.35 -26.38 -13.66
CA ASP A 317 -25.93 -26.34 -13.40
C ASP A 317 -25.13 -25.89 -14.64
N CYS A 318 -25.11 -24.61 -14.90
CA CYS A 318 -24.26 -24.02 -15.91
C CYS A 318 -22.79 -24.24 -15.54
N GLN A 319 -22.15 -25.25 -16.12
CA GLN A 319 -20.73 -25.54 -15.96
C GLN A 319 -19.94 -24.78 -17.02
N VAL A 320 -19.00 -23.97 -16.60
CA VAL A 320 -18.18 -23.14 -17.49
C VAL A 320 -16.72 -23.31 -17.14
N LEU A 321 -15.91 -23.70 -18.15
CA LEU A 321 -14.46 -23.61 -18.08
C LEU A 321 -14.02 -22.28 -18.68
N LEU A 322 -13.55 -21.36 -17.83
CA LEU A 322 -12.97 -20.08 -18.23
C LEU A 322 -11.45 -20.23 -18.35
N VAL A 323 -10.92 -19.90 -19.50
CA VAL A 323 -9.49 -19.99 -19.79
C VAL A 323 -8.94 -18.61 -20.10
N LEU A 324 -7.92 -18.18 -19.37
CA LEU A 324 -7.11 -17.02 -19.72
C LEU A 324 -5.81 -17.48 -20.35
N ASP A 325 -5.58 -17.12 -21.61
CA ASP A 325 -4.30 -17.28 -22.26
C ASP A 325 -3.47 -16.00 -22.11
N PRO A 326 -2.43 -16.01 -21.25
CA PRO A 326 -1.59 -14.83 -21.01
C PRO A 326 -0.46 -14.67 -22.02
N GLN A 327 -0.43 -15.46 -23.10
CA GLN A 327 0.56 -15.32 -24.15
C GLN A 327 0.26 -14.11 -25.03
N TYR A 328 1.31 -13.43 -25.46
CA TYR A 328 1.22 -12.34 -26.42
C TYR A 328 2.32 -12.48 -27.47
N GLU A 329 2.05 -12.02 -28.67
CA GLU A 329 3.02 -11.98 -29.76
C GLU A 329 3.54 -10.55 -29.88
N PRO A 330 4.85 -10.29 -29.60
CA PRO A 330 5.39 -8.93 -29.66
C PRO A 330 5.47 -8.47 -31.13
N ALA A 331 4.58 -7.59 -31.54
CA ALA A 331 4.52 -7.10 -32.91
C ALA A 331 5.69 -6.18 -33.29
N GLN A 332 6.15 -5.32 -32.40
CA GLN A 332 7.34 -4.46 -32.59
C GLN A 332 7.73 -3.76 -31.25
N PRO A 333 8.99 -3.36 -31.05
CA PRO A 333 9.42 -2.68 -29.81
C PRO A 333 8.75 -1.32 -29.57
N THR A 334 8.17 -0.69 -30.57
CA THR A 334 7.42 0.58 -30.49
C THR A 334 5.97 0.41 -30.01
N ALA A 335 5.42 -0.81 -30.05
CA ALA A 335 4.03 -1.12 -29.70
C ALA A 335 3.85 -1.63 -28.26
N ALA A 336 4.91 -1.73 -27.47
CA ALA A 336 4.89 -2.38 -26.15
C ALA A 336 3.89 -1.76 -25.15
N SER A 337 3.55 -0.47 -25.24
CA SER A 337 2.53 0.13 -24.39
C SER A 337 1.12 -0.28 -24.80
N ALA A 338 0.81 -0.25 -26.09
CA ALA A 338 -0.50 -0.63 -26.62
C ALA A 338 -0.79 -2.12 -26.40
N GLU A 339 0.23 -2.97 -26.46
CA GLU A 339 0.12 -4.40 -26.17
C GLU A 339 -0.13 -4.68 -24.71
N LYS A 340 0.51 -3.91 -23.82
CA LYS A 340 0.25 -3.98 -22.40
C LYS A 340 -1.20 -3.58 -22.09
N ASP A 341 -1.68 -2.52 -22.70
CA ASP A 341 -3.06 -2.05 -22.50
C ASP A 341 -4.07 -3.10 -23.01
N ARG A 342 -3.82 -3.75 -24.15
CA ARG A 342 -4.65 -4.86 -24.64
C ARG A 342 -4.65 -6.07 -23.68
N PHE A 343 -3.51 -6.40 -23.12
CA PHE A 343 -3.44 -7.47 -22.12
C PHE A 343 -4.23 -7.13 -20.86
N GLU A 344 -4.13 -5.88 -20.37
CA GLU A 344 -4.93 -5.42 -19.24
C GLU A 344 -6.44 -5.51 -19.54
N GLN A 345 -6.88 -5.08 -20.74
CA GLN A 345 -8.28 -5.24 -21.19
C GLN A 345 -8.71 -6.70 -21.23
N THR A 346 -7.84 -7.61 -21.72
CA THR A 346 -8.11 -9.06 -21.73
C THR A 346 -8.34 -9.60 -20.32
N VAL A 347 -7.55 -9.15 -19.36
CA VAL A 347 -7.67 -9.58 -17.96
C VAL A 347 -8.93 -9.01 -17.30
N GLU A 348 -9.25 -7.74 -17.57
CA GLU A 348 -10.49 -7.11 -17.08
C GLU A 348 -11.72 -7.78 -17.63
N LEU A 349 -11.73 -8.10 -18.93
CA LEU A 349 -12.81 -8.85 -19.55
C LEU A 349 -12.96 -10.26 -18.96
N CYS A 350 -11.85 -10.96 -18.75
CA CYS A 350 -11.86 -12.29 -18.11
C CYS A 350 -12.43 -12.21 -16.69
N ALA A 351 -12.08 -11.15 -15.93
CA ALA A 351 -12.63 -10.91 -14.60
C ALA A 351 -14.13 -10.60 -14.63
N ALA A 352 -14.58 -9.78 -15.58
CA ALA A 352 -16.01 -9.46 -15.75
C ALA A 352 -16.83 -10.72 -16.13
N ILE A 353 -16.30 -11.58 -16.98
CA ILE A 353 -16.93 -12.87 -17.33
C ILE A 353 -17.00 -13.77 -16.09
N ALA A 354 -15.90 -13.93 -15.35
CA ALA A 354 -15.88 -14.75 -14.13
C ALA A 354 -16.89 -14.22 -13.08
N TRP A 355 -16.94 -12.90 -12.92
CA TRP A 355 -17.87 -12.25 -12.00
C TRP A 355 -19.34 -12.44 -12.41
N HIS A 356 -19.63 -12.37 -13.70
CA HIS A 356 -20.96 -12.62 -14.22
C HIS A 356 -21.46 -14.04 -13.90
N PHE A 357 -20.60 -15.06 -14.00
CA PHE A 357 -20.95 -16.42 -13.61
C PHE A 357 -21.06 -16.59 -12.11
N HIS A 358 -20.27 -15.85 -11.34
CA HIS A 358 -20.40 -15.77 -9.88
C HIS A 358 -21.78 -15.23 -9.46
N GLU A 359 -22.24 -14.14 -10.07
CA GLU A 359 -23.57 -13.55 -9.77
C GLU A 359 -24.72 -14.49 -10.13
N ARG A 360 -24.52 -15.36 -11.10
CA ARG A 360 -25.51 -16.37 -11.53
C ARG A 360 -25.45 -17.67 -10.74
N GLY A 361 -24.50 -17.83 -9.83
CA GLY A 361 -24.31 -19.05 -9.06
C GLY A 361 -23.90 -20.27 -9.91
N ALA A 362 -23.23 -20.04 -11.05
CA ALA A 362 -22.76 -21.10 -11.94
C ALA A 362 -21.62 -21.91 -11.32
N LEU A 363 -21.39 -23.10 -11.84
CA LEU A 363 -20.17 -23.87 -11.57
C LEU A 363 -19.06 -23.35 -12.49
N LEU A 364 -17.97 -22.86 -11.89
CA LEU A 364 -16.85 -22.25 -12.59
C LEU A 364 -15.59 -23.07 -12.38
N GLU A 365 -14.95 -23.43 -13.47
CA GLU A 365 -13.58 -23.90 -13.52
C GLU A 365 -12.73 -22.81 -14.18
N PHE A 366 -11.53 -22.55 -13.68
CA PHE A 366 -10.63 -21.56 -14.27
C PHE A 366 -9.27 -22.17 -14.55
N ARG A 367 -8.73 -21.91 -15.74
CA ARG A 367 -7.38 -22.32 -16.12
C ARG A 367 -6.59 -21.18 -16.74
N SER A 368 -5.33 -21.11 -16.37
CA SER A 368 -4.34 -20.24 -16.99
C SER A 368 -3.01 -21.00 -17.07
N ALA A 369 -2.01 -20.42 -17.74
CA ALA A 369 -0.71 -21.07 -17.92
C ALA A 369 0.02 -21.43 -16.59
N SER A 370 -0.36 -20.84 -15.48
CA SER A 370 0.30 -21.01 -14.17
C SER A 370 -0.60 -21.57 -13.07
N ILE A 371 -1.91 -21.66 -13.28
CA ILE A 371 -2.86 -22.12 -12.26
C ILE A 371 -4.05 -22.86 -12.92
N GLU A 372 -4.56 -23.81 -12.17
CA GLU A 372 -5.83 -24.48 -12.43
C GLU A 372 -6.67 -24.39 -11.16
N VAL A 373 -7.85 -23.79 -11.27
CA VAL A 373 -8.85 -23.74 -10.19
C VAL A 373 -9.92 -24.79 -10.56
N PRO A 374 -10.13 -25.80 -9.72
CA PRO A 374 -11.04 -26.89 -10.05
C PRO A 374 -12.49 -26.42 -10.14
N LEU A 375 -13.32 -27.19 -10.83
CA LEU A 375 -14.75 -26.94 -10.96
C LEU A 375 -15.42 -26.94 -9.58
N ALA A 376 -15.96 -25.79 -9.20
CA ALA A 376 -16.68 -25.56 -7.96
C ALA A 376 -17.73 -24.46 -8.15
N PRO A 377 -18.67 -24.28 -7.20
CA PRO A 377 -19.55 -23.12 -7.23
C PRO A 377 -18.73 -21.84 -7.31
N ALA A 378 -19.07 -20.96 -8.24
CA ALA A 378 -18.32 -19.72 -8.45
C ALA A 378 -18.30 -18.81 -7.20
N THR A 379 -19.24 -19.00 -6.27
CA THR A 379 -19.26 -18.31 -4.97
C THR A 379 -18.09 -18.71 -4.06
N GLU A 380 -17.52 -19.89 -4.24
CA GLU A 380 -16.42 -20.39 -3.43
C GLU A 380 -15.05 -20.04 -4.04
N ASN A 381 -14.91 -20.14 -5.37
CA ASN A 381 -13.63 -20.03 -6.04
C ASN A 381 -13.35 -18.68 -6.71
N ILE A 382 -14.32 -17.76 -6.81
CA ILE A 382 -14.19 -16.50 -7.54
C ILE A 382 -12.99 -15.67 -7.06
N PHE A 383 -12.79 -15.55 -5.74
CA PHE A 383 -11.69 -14.74 -5.20
C PHE A 383 -10.31 -15.37 -5.44
N GLU A 384 -10.23 -16.69 -5.61
CA GLU A 384 -9.01 -17.36 -6.03
C GLU A 384 -8.67 -17.02 -7.48
N VAL A 385 -9.68 -17.08 -8.37
CA VAL A 385 -9.57 -16.65 -9.77
C VAL A 385 -9.13 -15.18 -9.86
N LEU A 386 -9.83 -14.27 -9.16
CA LEU A 386 -9.51 -12.84 -9.16
C LEU A 386 -8.12 -12.55 -8.59
N ARG A 387 -7.69 -13.29 -7.57
CA ARG A 387 -6.34 -13.19 -7.02
C ARG A 387 -5.27 -13.56 -8.04
N HIS A 388 -5.50 -14.61 -8.81
CA HIS A 388 -4.61 -14.97 -9.90
C HIS A 388 -4.60 -13.90 -10.98
N LEU A 389 -5.78 -13.44 -11.40
CA LEU A 389 -5.93 -12.36 -12.38
C LEU A 389 -5.27 -11.04 -11.91
N ALA A 390 -5.20 -10.78 -10.60
CA ALA A 390 -4.50 -9.61 -10.07
C ALA A 390 -3.00 -9.62 -10.33
N VAL A 391 -2.35 -10.79 -10.31
CA VAL A 391 -0.88 -10.91 -10.38
C VAL A 391 -0.37 -11.46 -11.70
N VAL A 392 -1.24 -11.96 -12.57
CA VAL A 392 -0.84 -12.55 -13.85
C VAL A 392 -0.13 -11.53 -14.73
N GLN A 393 1.01 -11.93 -15.30
CA GLN A 393 1.83 -11.12 -16.19
C GLN A 393 1.81 -11.72 -17.59
N PRO A 394 1.85 -10.90 -18.65
CA PRO A 394 1.98 -11.37 -20.01
C PRO A 394 3.36 -12.01 -20.25
N PHE A 395 3.42 -13.04 -21.08
CA PHE A 395 4.67 -13.66 -21.50
C PHE A 395 4.67 -13.98 -22.99
N PRO A 396 5.86 -14.03 -23.65
CA PRO A 396 5.97 -14.23 -25.08
C PRO A 396 5.41 -15.58 -25.55
N ALA A 397 4.76 -15.61 -26.70
CA ALA A 397 4.15 -16.80 -27.29
C ALA A 397 5.15 -17.96 -27.54
N HIS A 398 6.45 -17.68 -27.64
CA HIS A 398 7.51 -18.67 -27.83
C HIS A 398 7.88 -19.45 -26.55
N SER A 399 7.25 -19.16 -25.43
CA SER A 399 7.40 -19.93 -24.20
C SER A 399 6.77 -21.30 -24.36
N LYS A 400 7.49 -22.37 -23.93
CA LYS A 400 7.09 -23.79 -24.07
C LYS A 400 5.81 -24.22 -23.34
N ARG A 401 5.02 -23.31 -22.83
CA ARG A 401 3.76 -23.60 -22.12
C ARG A 401 2.60 -23.57 -23.12
N HIS A 402 2.29 -24.71 -23.69
CA HIS A 402 1.21 -24.88 -24.66
C HIS A 402 -0.13 -25.18 -23.94
N LEU A 403 -0.69 -24.16 -23.23
CA LEU A 403 -1.99 -24.29 -22.55
C LEU A 403 -3.08 -24.72 -23.55
N LEU A 404 -3.14 -24.04 -24.69
CA LEU A 404 -4.17 -24.31 -25.71
C LEU A 404 -4.04 -25.69 -26.36
N SER A 405 -2.82 -26.19 -26.60
CA SER A 405 -2.61 -27.52 -27.13
C SER A 405 -2.95 -28.63 -26.14
N ALA A 406 -2.74 -28.40 -24.85
CA ALA A 406 -3.18 -29.33 -23.80
C ALA A 406 -4.71 -29.42 -23.74
N LEU A 407 -5.39 -28.28 -23.83
CA LEU A 407 -6.84 -28.19 -23.86
C LEU A 407 -7.45 -28.87 -25.11
N ALA A 408 -6.76 -28.86 -26.26
CA ALA A 408 -7.23 -29.53 -27.46
C ALA A 408 -7.32 -31.05 -27.30
N ALA A 409 -6.52 -31.65 -26.41
CA ALA A 409 -6.50 -33.07 -26.14
C ALA A 409 -7.58 -33.54 -25.15
N GLU A 410 -8.28 -32.64 -24.49
CA GLU A 410 -9.30 -32.96 -23.46
C GLU A 410 -10.71 -33.12 -24.08
N PRO A 411 -11.56 -33.97 -23.50
CA PRO A 411 -12.92 -34.19 -24.00
C PRO A 411 -13.82 -32.96 -23.83
N GLU A 412 -14.87 -32.90 -24.62
CA GLU A 412 -15.81 -31.81 -24.87
C GLU A 412 -16.52 -31.22 -23.64
N SER A 413 -15.88 -30.33 -22.93
CA SER A 413 -16.55 -29.34 -22.04
C SER A 413 -16.66 -27.99 -22.76
N PHE A 414 -17.72 -27.23 -22.48
CA PHE A 414 -17.84 -25.88 -23.01
C PHE A 414 -16.80 -24.97 -22.38
N ARG A 415 -16.05 -24.25 -23.22
CA ARG A 415 -14.92 -23.41 -22.81
C ARG A 415 -15.10 -22.02 -23.32
N ILE A 416 -14.79 -21.05 -22.46
CA ILE A 416 -14.66 -19.65 -22.84
C ILE A 416 -13.17 -19.32 -22.76
N ILE A 417 -12.56 -19.01 -23.89
CA ILE A 417 -11.14 -18.70 -23.99
C ILE A 417 -10.99 -17.20 -24.24
N VAL A 418 -10.28 -16.52 -23.37
CA VAL A 418 -9.96 -15.10 -23.50
C VAL A 418 -8.46 -14.98 -23.78
N THR A 419 -8.10 -14.37 -24.90
CA THR A 419 -6.70 -14.29 -25.35
C THR A 419 -6.36 -12.92 -25.92
N ALA A 420 -5.10 -12.49 -25.69
CA ALA A 420 -4.52 -11.30 -26.32
C ALA A 420 -3.79 -11.64 -27.65
N GLN A 421 -3.75 -12.91 -28.05
CA GLN A 421 -3.13 -13.32 -29.29
C GLN A 421 -3.98 -12.92 -30.53
N PRO A 422 -3.35 -12.74 -31.70
CA PRO A 422 -4.08 -12.43 -32.92
C PRO A 422 -4.92 -13.62 -33.41
N ARG A 423 -5.93 -13.32 -34.20
CA ARG A 423 -6.75 -14.35 -34.86
C ARG A 423 -5.87 -15.25 -35.72
N GLY A 424 -6.06 -16.56 -35.63
CA GLY A 424 -5.28 -17.57 -36.36
C GLY A 424 -4.16 -18.24 -35.57
N SER A 425 -3.83 -17.76 -34.36
CA SER A 425 -2.87 -18.42 -33.45
C SER A 425 -3.44 -19.62 -32.71
N ILE A 426 -4.78 -19.76 -32.68
CA ILE A 426 -5.47 -20.80 -31.93
C ILE A 426 -5.65 -22.08 -32.79
N PRO A 427 -5.35 -23.27 -32.22
CA PRO A 427 -5.56 -24.54 -32.90
C PRO A 427 -7.03 -24.75 -33.35
N THR A 428 -7.22 -25.22 -34.58
CA THR A 428 -8.56 -25.40 -35.17
C THR A 428 -9.46 -26.39 -34.41
N GLU A 429 -8.84 -27.32 -33.69
CA GLU A 429 -9.53 -28.33 -32.89
C GLU A 429 -10.33 -27.74 -31.71
N ILE A 430 -9.93 -26.58 -31.21
CA ILE A 430 -10.56 -25.94 -30.08
C ILE A 430 -11.85 -25.19 -30.48
N TRP A 431 -11.97 -24.75 -31.74
CA TRP A 431 -13.09 -23.93 -32.19
C TRP A 431 -14.46 -24.59 -32.06
N ASN A 432 -14.53 -25.91 -32.20
CA ASN A 432 -15.80 -26.62 -32.15
C ASN A 432 -16.43 -26.71 -30.75
N SER A 433 -15.62 -26.59 -29.70
CA SER A 433 -16.05 -26.73 -28.28
C SER A 433 -15.82 -25.49 -27.45
N SER A 434 -15.42 -24.37 -28.05
CA SER A 434 -15.02 -23.19 -27.32
C SER A 434 -15.59 -21.89 -27.91
N TYR A 435 -15.96 -20.96 -27.07
CA TYR A 435 -16.20 -19.59 -27.46
C TYR A 435 -14.92 -18.77 -27.20
N VAL A 436 -14.32 -18.29 -28.29
CA VAL A 436 -13.03 -17.60 -28.21
C VAL A 436 -13.24 -16.10 -28.33
N VAL A 437 -12.70 -15.34 -27.39
CA VAL A 437 -12.74 -13.90 -27.33
C VAL A 437 -11.33 -13.36 -27.56
N PHE A 438 -11.15 -12.58 -28.59
CA PHE A 438 -9.89 -11.95 -28.93
C PHE A 438 -9.88 -10.48 -28.48
N ALA A 439 -8.80 -10.04 -27.85
CA ALA A 439 -8.63 -8.64 -27.48
C ALA A 439 -8.58 -7.69 -28.70
N GLU A 440 -8.25 -8.22 -29.89
CA GLU A 440 -8.26 -7.45 -31.14
C GLU A 440 -9.67 -7.05 -31.63
N ASP A 441 -10.71 -7.74 -31.17
CA ASP A 441 -12.09 -7.45 -31.55
C ASP A 441 -12.60 -6.15 -30.95
N PHE A 442 -11.92 -5.65 -29.91
CA PHE A 442 -12.28 -4.41 -29.23
C PHE A 442 -11.44 -3.26 -29.78
N LYS A 443 -12.10 -2.36 -30.47
CA LYS A 443 -11.47 -1.10 -30.91
C LYS A 443 -11.37 -0.18 -29.71
N SER A 444 -10.13 0.19 -29.34
CA SER A 444 -9.83 1.26 -28.39
C SER A 444 -10.31 2.61 -28.91
#